data_8882d4dd9833eecf081d86b0e3548853
#
_entry.id   8882d4dd9833eecf081d86b0e3548853
#
_cell.length_a   1.000
_cell.length_b   1.000
_cell.length_c   1.000
_cell.angle_alpha   90.00
_cell.angle_beta   90.00
_cell.angle_gamma   90.00
#
_symmetry.space_group_name_H-M   'P 1'
#
loop_
_entity.id
_entity.type
_entity.pdbx_description
1 polymer ?
#
loop_
_entity_poly.entity_id
_entity_poly.type
_entity_poly.pdbx_seq_one_letter_code
_entity_poly.pdbx_strand_id
1 'polypeptide(L)'
;MGISKTLGPRAALLLALAVAGAGPAGATGADDAKGLWLSADKDAVIEFKACPERAGALCGRIVWDKDAGTPNDTCGVQIAQLNRYENDAWRDGWVYDPRDKKNYKGVIRVKGGVLNIRAFIGVEILGETEQMTRTDALPGTPVCKK
;
A
#
# COMPACT_ATOMS: atom_id res chain seq x y z
N MET A 1 55.83 -63.13 -10.48
CA MET A 1 54.67 -62.68 -11.17
C MET A 1 53.67 -62.15 -10.14
N GLY A 2 53.71 -60.88 -9.90
CA GLY A 2 52.72 -60.20 -9.02
C GLY A 2 52.06 -59.13 -9.82
N ILE A 3 50.77 -59.30 -10.09
CA ILE A 3 49.94 -58.23 -10.69
C ILE A 3 49.32 -57.43 -9.56
N SER A 4 49.93 -56.32 -9.26
CA SER A 4 49.34 -55.35 -8.34
C SER A 4 48.26 -54.53 -9.09
N LYS A 5 47.02 -54.82 -8.79
CA LYS A 5 45.91 -53.94 -9.17
C LYS A 5 45.78 -52.84 -8.13
N THR A 6 46.31 -51.71 -8.44
CA THR A 6 46.01 -50.50 -7.66
C THR A 6 44.61 -50.02 -8.02
N LEU A 7 43.67 -50.21 -7.12
CA LEU A 7 42.40 -49.50 -7.20
C LEU A 7 42.65 -48.06 -6.77
N GLY A 8 42.52 -47.13 -7.71
CA GLY A 8 42.50 -45.72 -7.39
C GLY A 8 41.22 -45.34 -6.69
N PRO A 9 41.29 -44.35 -5.80
CA PRO A 9 40.10 -43.89 -5.12
C PRO A 9 39.16 -43.19 -6.08
N ARG A 10 37.94 -43.69 -6.12
CA ARG A 10 36.84 -42.99 -6.80
C ARG A 10 36.52 -41.72 -5.97
N ALA A 11 36.93 -40.62 -6.49
CA ALA A 11 36.45 -39.32 -5.97
C ALA A 11 34.95 -39.20 -6.28
N ALA A 12 34.15 -39.36 -5.25
CA ALA A 12 32.74 -39.04 -5.32
C ALA A 12 32.62 -37.52 -5.39
N LEU A 13 32.30 -37.02 -6.58
CA LEU A 13 31.97 -35.62 -6.76
C LEU A 13 30.57 -35.38 -6.20
N LEU A 14 30.52 -34.92 -4.95
CA LEU A 14 29.27 -34.42 -4.37
C LEU A 14 28.93 -33.10 -5.05
N LEU A 15 28.00 -33.15 -6.01
CA LEU A 15 27.36 -31.97 -6.55
C LEU A 15 26.46 -31.40 -5.45
N ALA A 16 26.95 -30.41 -4.73
CA ALA A 16 26.12 -29.59 -3.87
C ALA A 16 25.18 -28.75 -4.79
N LEU A 17 23.95 -29.22 -4.92
CA LEU A 17 22.87 -28.33 -5.45
C LEU A 17 22.70 -27.21 -4.46
N ALA A 18 23.25 -26.06 -4.77
CA ALA A 18 22.88 -24.82 -4.12
C ALA A 18 21.45 -24.51 -4.58
N VAL A 19 20.46 -24.85 -3.76
CA VAL A 19 19.12 -24.34 -3.89
C VAL A 19 19.22 -22.86 -3.57
N ALA A 20 19.37 -22.03 -4.60
CA ALA A 20 19.15 -20.62 -4.47
C ALA A 20 17.67 -20.44 -4.09
N GLY A 21 17.43 -20.26 -2.80
CA GLY A 21 16.12 -19.86 -2.31
C GLY A 21 15.79 -18.52 -2.94
N ALA A 22 15.00 -18.51 -4.01
CA ALA A 22 14.35 -17.29 -4.43
C ALA A 22 13.43 -16.90 -3.27
N GLY A 23 13.83 -15.88 -2.51
CA GLY A 23 12.94 -15.23 -1.56
C GLY A 23 11.68 -14.80 -2.32
N PRO A 24 10.51 -14.70 -1.65
CA PRO A 24 9.30 -14.27 -2.33
C PRO A 24 9.60 -12.94 -2.96
N ALA A 25 9.56 -12.87 -4.30
CA ALA A 25 9.52 -11.62 -5.01
C ALA A 25 8.35 -10.85 -4.41
N GLY A 26 8.61 -9.67 -3.81
CA GLY A 26 7.64 -8.95 -3.00
C GLY A 26 6.34 -8.70 -3.76
N ALA A 27 5.39 -9.64 -3.63
CA ALA A 27 4.02 -9.36 -3.96
C ALA A 27 3.56 -8.30 -2.96
N THR A 28 3.11 -7.13 -3.45
CA THR A 28 2.50 -6.13 -2.60
C THR A 28 1.30 -6.77 -1.92
N GLY A 29 1.29 -6.80 -0.62
CA GLY A 29 0.22 -7.38 0.16
C GLY A 29 -0.85 -6.35 0.53
N ALA A 30 -1.94 -6.86 1.09
CA ALA A 30 -3.02 -6.01 1.60
C ALA A 30 -2.53 -4.97 2.62
N ASP A 31 -1.51 -5.30 3.39
CA ASP A 31 -0.98 -4.42 4.43
C ASP A 31 -0.10 -3.29 3.89
N ASP A 32 0.33 -3.35 2.64
CA ASP A 32 1.22 -2.33 2.06
C ASP A 32 0.56 -0.95 1.98
N ALA A 33 -0.75 -0.88 1.91
CA ALA A 33 -1.49 0.38 1.92
C ALA A 33 -1.60 1.01 3.32
N LYS A 34 -1.38 0.23 4.38
CA LYS A 34 -1.51 0.74 5.75
C LYS A 34 -0.37 1.70 6.10
N GLY A 35 -0.66 2.69 6.90
CA GLY A 35 0.28 3.69 7.37
C GLY A 35 -0.08 5.10 6.91
N LEU A 36 0.90 6.00 6.95
CA LEU A 36 0.73 7.42 6.66
C LEU A 36 1.18 7.73 5.23
N TRP A 37 0.34 8.50 4.54
CA TRP A 37 0.56 8.89 3.16
C TRP A 37 0.34 10.38 2.97
N LEU A 38 1.34 11.05 2.41
CA LEU A 38 1.26 12.47 2.06
C LEU A 38 0.56 12.63 0.71
N SER A 39 -0.43 13.51 0.64
CA SER A 39 -1.16 13.84 -0.60
C SER A 39 -0.22 14.38 -1.68
N ALA A 40 -0.64 14.29 -2.94
CA ALA A 40 0.13 14.79 -4.08
C ALA A 40 0.46 16.29 -3.96
N ASP A 41 -0.50 17.09 -3.48
CA ASP A 41 -0.34 18.53 -3.26
C ASP A 41 0.35 18.87 -1.94
N LYS A 42 0.72 17.86 -1.15
CA LYS A 42 1.38 18.00 0.17
C LYS A 42 0.56 18.82 1.18
N ASP A 43 -0.73 18.80 1.04
CA ASP A 43 -1.68 19.56 1.86
C ASP A 43 -2.40 18.73 2.93
N ALA A 44 -2.30 17.41 2.85
CA ALA A 44 -2.88 16.49 3.81
C ALA A 44 -2.05 15.22 4.00
N VAL A 45 -2.15 14.63 5.18
CA VAL A 45 -1.67 13.26 5.45
C VAL A 45 -2.89 12.39 5.75
N ILE A 46 -2.95 11.27 5.05
CA ILE A 46 -4.00 10.27 5.20
C ILE A 46 -3.41 9.05 5.91
N GLU A 47 -4.07 8.59 6.97
CA GLU A 47 -3.78 7.31 7.58
C GLU A 47 -4.72 6.24 7.01
N PHE A 48 -4.14 5.21 6.42
CA PHE A 48 -4.86 4.00 6.05
C PHE A 48 -4.63 2.90 7.09
N LYS A 49 -5.70 2.29 7.51
CA LYS A 49 -5.70 1.19 8.49
C LYS A 49 -6.93 0.30 8.33
N ALA A 50 -6.93 -0.84 9.03
CA ALA A 50 -8.13 -1.67 9.12
C ALA A 50 -9.31 -0.84 9.63
N CYS A 51 -10.46 -0.99 8.97
CA CYS A 51 -11.68 -0.32 9.40
C CYS A 51 -12.13 -0.85 10.77
N PRO A 52 -12.38 0.01 11.78
CA PRO A 52 -12.85 -0.46 13.09
C PRO A 52 -14.26 -1.05 13.02
N GLU A 53 -15.07 -0.59 12.09
CA GLU A 53 -16.50 -0.96 12.00
C GLU A 53 -16.78 -2.03 10.93
N ARG A 54 -15.78 -2.40 10.12
CA ARG A 54 -15.94 -3.40 9.07
C ARG A 54 -14.70 -4.28 8.95
N ALA A 55 -14.81 -5.50 9.43
CA ALA A 55 -13.74 -6.49 9.34
C ALA A 55 -13.33 -6.74 7.89
N GLY A 56 -12.02 -6.79 7.65
CA GLY A 56 -11.45 -7.07 6.32
C GLY A 56 -11.43 -5.87 5.37
N ALA A 57 -11.94 -4.71 5.78
CA ALA A 57 -11.92 -3.49 4.98
C ALA A 57 -10.75 -2.57 5.37
N LEU A 58 -10.36 -1.73 4.41
CA LEU A 58 -9.37 -0.67 4.56
C LEU A 58 -10.07 0.68 4.62
N CYS A 59 -9.77 1.47 5.65
CA CYS A 59 -10.28 2.83 5.81
C CYS A 59 -9.14 3.85 5.74
N GLY A 60 -9.41 4.99 5.10
CA GLY A 60 -8.50 6.13 5.04
C GLY A 60 -9.13 7.36 5.72
N ARG A 61 -8.34 8.02 6.56
CA ARG A 61 -8.77 9.21 7.30
C ARG A 61 -7.69 10.28 7.28
N ILE A 62 -8.10 11.53 7.11
CA ILE A 62 -7.19 12.68 7.19
C ILE A 62 -6.76 12.86 8.64
N VAL A 63 -5.46 12.77 8.89
CA VAL A 63 -4.84 12.91 10.22
C VAL A 63 -3.98 14.16 10.35
N TRP A 64 -3.69 14.81 9.24
CA TRP A 64 -3.08 16.13 9.18
C TRP A 64 -3.61 16.88 7.96
N ASP A 65 -3.87 18.15 8.13
CA ASP A 65 -4.35 19.07 7.10
C ASP A 65 -3.67 20.42 7.28
N LYS A 66 -3.08 20.95 6.21
CA LYS A 66 -2.45 22.28 6.26
C LYS A 66 -3.41 23.39 6.64
N ASP A 67 -4.72 23.21 6.40
CA ASP A 67 -5.78 24.15 6.70
C ASP A 67 -6.49 23.86 8.05
N ALA A 68 -5.87 23.01 8.89
CA ALA A 68 -6.41 22.67 10.21
C ALA A 68 -6.67 23.95 11.03
N GLY A 69 -7.86 24.01 11.61
CA GLY A 69 -8.31 25.18 12.38
C GLY A 69 -8.89 26.32 11.56
N THR A 70 -8.94 26.19 10.23
CA THR A 70 -9.58 27.17 9.32
C THR A 70 -10.96 26.69 8.87
N PRO A 71 -11.76 27.50 8.18
CA PRO A 71 -13.04 27.04 7.59
C PRO A 71 -12.89 25.91 6.58
N ASN A 72 -11.70 25.68 6.02
CA ASN A 72 -11.41 24.61 5.07
C ASN A 72 -10.85 23.34 5.73
N ASP A 73 -10.83 23.29 7.05
CA ASP A 73 -10.30 22.16 7.83
C ASP A 73 -11.02 20.85 7.49
N THR A 74 -10.27 19.86 7.06
CA THR A 74 -10.75 18.52 6.75
C THR A 74 -10.22 17.47 7.73
N CYS A 75 -9.63 17.89 8.84
CA CYS A 75 -9.13 17.01 9.89
C CYS A 75 -10.17 15.98 10.33
N GLY A 76 -9.78 14.72 10.39
CA GLY A 76 -10.64 13.63 10.84
C GLY A 76 -11.66 13.12 9.83
N VAL A 77 -11.74 13.73 8.65
CA VAL A 77 -12.64 13.28 7.59
C VAL A 77 -12.20 11.91 7.08
N GLN A 78 -13.13 10.97 7.02
CA GLN A 78 -12.90 9.69 6.37
C GLN A 78 -13.03 9.87 4.86
N ILE A 79 -11.97 9.57 4.13
CA ILE A 79 -11.91 9.78 2.69
C ILE A 79 -11.98 8.48 1.88
N ALA A 80 -11.91 7.34 2.53
CA ALA A 80 -11.96 6.06 1.82
C ALA A 80 -12.45 4.92 2.70
N GLN A 81 -13.14 3.98 2.07
CA GLN A 81 -13.41 2.65 2.59
C GLN A 81 -13.44 1.67 1.42
N LEU A 82 -12.51 0.73 1.41
CA LEU A 82 -12.41 -0.32 0.40
C LEU A 82 -12.65 -1.65 1.11
N ASN A 83 -13.59 -2.44 0.60
CA ASN A 83 -14.15 -3.56 1.36
C ASN A 83 -13.41 -4.88 1.17
N ARG A 84 -12.59 -5.02 0.13
CA ARG A 84 -11.83 -6.24 -0.11
C ARG A 84 -10.52 -5.99 -0.85
N TYR A 85 -9.56 -6.86 -0.58
CA TYR A 85 -8.29 -6.91 -1.31
C TYR A 85 -8.30 -8.08 -2.27
N GLU A 86 -8.11 -7.81 -3.56
CA GLU A 86 -8.10 -8.81 -4.61
C GLU A 86 -7.32 -8.31 -5.82
N ASN A 87 -6.55 -9.20 -6.46
CA ASN A 87 -5.74 -8.86 -7.64
C ASN A 87 -4.86 -7.62 -7.40
N ASP A 88 -4.09 -7.66 -6.32
CA ASP A 88 -3.12 -6.62 -5.91
C ASP A 88 -3.74 -5.22 -5.74
N ALA A 89 -5.02 -5.15 -5.42
CA ALA A 89 -5.70 -3.89 -5.17
C ALA A 89 -6.79 -4.00 -4.10
N TRP A 90 -6.96 -2.92 -3.37
CA TRP A 90 -8.14 -2.69 -2.54
C TRP A 90 -9.29 -2.20 -3.40
N ARG A 91 -10.47 -2.82 -3.26
CA ARG A 91 -11.63 -2.66 -4.16
C ARG A 91 -12.96 -2.61 -3.42
N ASP A 92 -14.02 -2.42 -4.19
CA ASP A 92 -15.42 -2.47 -3.75
C ASP A 92 -15.74 -1.52 -2.62
N GLY A 93 -15.45 -0.27 -2.86
CA GLY A 93 -15.74 0.75 -1.90
C GLY A 93 -15.81 2.13 -2.54
N TRP A 94 -15.64 3.11 -1.70
CA TRP A 94 -15.77 4.51 -2.07
C TRP A 94 -14.55 5.30 -1.64
N VAL A 95 -14.33 6.40 -2.36
CA VAL A 95 -13.42 7.47 -1.99
C VAL A 95 -14.18 8.79 -2.04
N TYR A 96 -13.87 9.66 -1.11
CA TYR A 96 -14.47 10.99 -0.97
C TYR A 96 -13.40 12.05 -1.24
N ASP A 97 -13.69 12.97 -2.16
CA ASP A 97 -12.87 14.14 -2.37
C ASP A 97 -13.47 15.33 -1.59
N PRO A 98 -12.81 15.80 -0.53
CA PRO A 98 -13.34 16.91 0.26
C PRO A 98 -13.28 18.26 -0.46
N ARG A 99 -12.49 18.39 -1.54
CA ARG A 99 -12.37 19.62 -2.34
C ARG A 99 -13.62 19.87 -3.17
N ASP A 100 -14.16 18.84 -3.82
CA ASP A 100 -15.39 18.90 -4.60
C ASP A 100 -16.61 18.37 -3.87
N LYS A 101 -16.42 17.82 -2.65
CA LYS A 101 -17.46 17.27 -1.78
C LYS A 101 -18.26 16.15 -2.44
N LYS A 102 -17.57 15.30 -3.19
CA LYS A 102 -18.16 14.17 -3.93
C LYS A 102 -17.60 12.82 -3.50
N ASN A 103 -18.46 11.82 -3.58
CA ASN A 103 -18.09 10.43 -3.46
C ASN A 103 -17.92 9.80 -4.83
N TYR A 104 -16.92 8.96 -4.94
CA TYR A 104 -16.59 8.17 -6.12
C TYR A 104 -16.45 6.71 -5.73
N LYS A 105 -16.53 5.81 -6.70
CA LYS A 105 -15.98 4.47 -6.55
C LYS A 105 -14.47 4.57 -6.47
N GLY A 106 -13.84 3.72 -5.68
CA GLY A 106 -12.40 3.77 -5.47
C GLY A 106 -11.69 2.44 -5.62
N VAL A 107 -10.45 2.53 -6.09
CA VAL A 107 -9.49 1.42 -6.09
C VAL A 107 -8.15 1.96 -5.62
N ILE A 108 -7.49 1.23 -4.71
CA ILE A 108 -6.18 1.59 -4.20
C ILE A 108 -5.18 0.51 -4.55
N ARG A 109 -4.05 0.94 -5.12
CA ARG A 109 -2.88 0.08 -5.42
C ARG A 109 -1.62 0.71 -4.86
N VAL A 110 -0.76 -0.11 -4.30
CA VAL A 110 0.60 0.31 -3.92
C VAL A 110 1.59 -0.31 -4.89
N LYS A 111 2.38 0.53 -5.54
CA LYS A 111 3.44 0.10 -6.46
C LYS A 111 4.69 0.93 -6.25
N GLY A 112 5.83 0.26 -6.06
CA GLY A 112 7.11 0.96 -5.91
C GLY A 112 7.13 1.97 -4.76
N GLY A 113 6.44 1.68 -3.65
CA GLY A 113 6.36 2.59 -2.50
C GLY A 113 5.43 3.79 -2.71
N VAL A 114 4.65 3.82 -3.78
CA VAL A 114 3.66 4.86 -4.08
C VAL A 114 2.26 4.28 -3.96
N LEU A 115 1.39 4.95 -3.21
CA LEU A 115 -0.03 4.62 -3.15
C LEU A 115 -0.77 5.38 -4.25
N ASN A 116 -1.46 4.62 -5.10
CA ASN A 116 -2.29 5.14 -6.17
C ASN A 116 -3.74 4.96 -5.79
N ILE A 117 -4.44 6.04 -5.55
CA ILE A 117 -5.88 6.07 -5.32
C ILE A 117 -6.57 6.49 -6.61
N ARG A 118 -7.40 5.59 -7.14
CA ARG A 118 -8.15 5.86 -8.36
C ARG A 118 -9.61 6.05 -8.03
N ALA A 119 -10.12 7.21 -8.38
CA ALA A 119 -11.51 7.60 -8.20
C ALA A 119 -12.24 7.59 -9.55
N PHE A 120 -13.44 7.00 -9.60
CA PHE A 120 -14.18 6.91 -10.84
C PHE A 120 -15.70 6.85 -10.62
N ILE A 121 -16.44 7.20 -11.67
CA ILE A 121 -17.87 7.03 -11.79
C ILE A 121 -18.11 6.03 -12.92
N GLY A 122 -18.91 5.01 -12.68
CA GLY A 122 -19.16 3.95 -13.69
C GLY A 122 -18.02 2.94 -13.76
N VAL A 123 -17.08 3.09 -14.69
CA VAL A 123 -16.00 2.14 -14.94
C VAL A 123 -14.63 2.70 -14.57
N GLU A 124 -13.79 1.86 -14.02
CA GLU A 124 -12.46 2.25 -13.49
C GLU A 124 -11.56 2.92 -14.54
N ILE A 125 -11.63 2.49 -15.79
CA ILE A 125 -10.76 3.01 -16.87
C ILE A 125 -10.96 4.50 -17.13
N LEU A 126 -12.13 5.04 -16.83
CA LEU A 126 -12.46 6.46 -17.02
C LEU A 126 -12.16 7.32 -15.77
N GLY A 127 -11.55 6.73 -14.75
CA GLY A 127 -11.25 7.43 -13.51
C GLY A 127 -9.99 8.28 -13.57
N GLU A 128 -9.75 8.99 -12.48
CA GLU A 128 -8.55 9.77 -12.22
C GLU A 128 -7.74 9.15 -11.09
N THR A 129 -6.42 9.22 -11.19
CA THR A 129 -5.52 8.66 -10.18
C THR A 129 -4.76 9.78 -9.49
N GLU A 130 -4.82 9.79 -8.17
CA GLU A 130 -3.94 10.59 -7.33
C GLU A 130 -2.85 9.69 -6.73
N GLN A 131 -1.62 10.17 -6.71
CA GLN A 131 -0.48 9.47 -6.14
C GLN A 131 -0.10 10.09 -4.80
N MET A 132 0.09 9.22 -3.81
CA MET A 132 0.52 9.63 -2.49
C MET A 132 1.86 8.97 -2.16
N THR A 133 2.70 9.70 -1.45
CA THR A 133 4.00 9.20 -1.00
C THR A 133 3.96 8.83 0.47
N ARG A 134 4.65 7.74 0.83
CA ARG A 134 4.73 7.32 2.22
C ARG A 134 5.45 8.37 3.05
N THR A 135 4.95 8.60 4.27
CA THR A 135 5.62 9.44 5.27
C THR A 135 5.67 8.71 6.62
N ASP A 136 6.71 8.96 7.39
CA ASP A 136 6.88 8.32 8.71
C ASP A 136 6.41 9.24 9.85
N ALA A 137 6.16 10.50 9.56
CA ALA A 137 5.76 11.49 10.56
C ALA A 137 4.79 12.51 9.96
N LEU A 138 3.98 13.10 10.83
CA LEU A 138 3.16 14.23 10.45
C LEU A 138 4.03 15.48 10.29
N PRO A 139 3.75 16.34 9.28
CA PRO A 139 4.29 17.69 9.28
C PRO A 139 3.94 18.39 10.59
N GLY A 140 4.71 19.38 10.99
CA GLY A 140 4.51 20.07 12.26
C GLY A 140 3.13 20.73 12.39
N THR A 141 3.11 22.00 12.78
CA THR A 141 1.86 22.79 12.86
C THR A 141 1.35 23.18 11.46
N PRO A 142 0.02 23.29 11.27
CA PRO A 142 -1.02 23.10 12.29
C PRO A 142 -1.27 21.62 12.61
N VAL A 143 -1.83 21.34 13.78
CA VAL A 143 -2.15 19.99 14.23
C VAL A 143 -3.66 19.78 14.20
N CYS A 144 -4.12 18.63 13.67
CA CYS A 144 -5.50 18.24 13.77
C CYS A 144 -5.91 18.07 15.25
N LYS A 145 -6.94 18.78 15.68
CA LYS A 145 -7.53 18.57 17.00
C LYS A 145 -8.34 17.28 16.97
N LYS A 146 -8.14 16.45 17.99
CA LYS A 146 -8.96 15.25 18.20
C LYS A 146 -10.33 15.62 18.71
#